data_e05f78e65d6960d4a6fc94034c692271
#
_entry.id   e05f78e65d6960d4a6fc94034c692271
#
_cell.length_a   1.000
_cell.length_b   1.000
_cell.length_c   1.000
_cell.angle_alpha   90.00
_cell.angle_beta   90.00
_cell.angle_gamma   90.00
#
_symmetry.space_group_name_H-M   'P 1'
#
loop_
_entity.id
_entity.type
_entity.pdbx_description
1 polymer ?
#
loop_
_entity_poly.entity_id
_entity_poly.type
_entity_poly.pdbx_seq_one_letter_code
_entity_poly.pdbx_strand_id
1 'polypeptide(L)'
;MKRGQIILVGLSVLLVVVLFQLPTVVVKNETDSGAEMHSMDVSDTDATAIQTLRSEINRGESENLTNFADSLARYYLKYGYLDSAVQLGKRYLIKESSSLESLKNAGFIFYAAFERAQTTEEAADRISLAQKAYEKVVDMDNTDLLAK
;
A
#
# COMPACT_ATOMS: atom_id res chain seq x y z
N MET A 1 -26.72 -12.28 -51.36
CA MET A 1 -25.51 -12.47 -50.53
C MET A 1 -24.81 -13.77 -50.99
N LYS A 2 -23.52 -13.71 -51.23
CA LYS A 2 -22.77 -14.94 -51.63
C LYS A 2 -22.64 -15.82 -50.39
N ARG A 3 -22.76 -17.17 -50.56
CA ARG A 3 -22.74 -18.15 -49.45
C ARG A 3 -21.57 -17.93 -48.47
N GLY A 4 -20.41 -17.48 -48.95
CA GLY A 4 -19.26 -17.14 -48.10
C GLY A 4 -19.48 -15.97 -47.15
N GLN A 5 -20.29 -14.95 -47.50
CA GLN A 5 -20.62 -13.84 -46.64
C GLN A 5 -21.50 -14.24 -45.46
N ILE A 6 -22.43 -15.18 -45.69
CA ILE A 6 -23.29 -15.68 -44.61
C ILE A 6 -22.48 -16.49 -43.59
N ILE A 7 -21.51 -17.30 -44.08
CA ILE A 7 -20.61 -18.06 -43.20
C ILE A 7 -19.74 -17.12 -42.35
N LEU A 8 -19.21 -16.05 -42.92
CA LEU A 8 -18.34 -15.10 -42.23
C LEU A 8 -19.12 -14.33 -41.16
N VAL A 9 -20.33 -13.90 -41.45
CA VAL A 9 -21.22 -13.26 -40.47
C VAL A 9 -21.59 -14.23 -39.34
N GLY A 10 -21.92 -15.48 -39.66
CA GLY A 10 -22.23 -16.50 -38.66
C GLY A 10 -21.04 -16.77 -37.73
N LEU A 11 -19.81 -16.82 -38.26
CA LEU A 11 -18.60 -17.05 -37.48
C LEU A 11 -18.29 -15.87 -36.55
N SER A 12 -18.49 -14.63 -37.01
CA SER A 12 -18.27 -13.44 -36.19
C SER A 12 -19.26 -13.34 -35.03
N VAL A 13 -20.53 -13.65 -35.26
CA VAL A 13 -21.55 -13.69 -34.20
C VAL A 13 -21.21 -14.76 -33.15
N LEU A 14 -20.80 -15.95 -33.63
CA LEU A 14 -20.41 -17.04 -32.73
C LEU A 14 -19.20 -16.65 -31.86
N LEU A 15 -18.22 -15.97 -32.41
CA LEU A 15 -17.05 -15.51 -31.71
C LEU A 15 -17.42 -14.48 -30.62
N VAL A 16 -18.33 -13.54 -30.90
CA VAL A 16 -18.86 -12.60 -29.93
C VAL A 16 -19.57 -13.31 -28.79
N VAL A 17 -20.42 -14.29 -29.10
CA VAL A 17 -21.14 -15.08 -28.07
C VAL A 17 -20.16 -15.85 -27.18
N VAL A 18 -19.10 -16.43 -27.75
CA VAL A 18 -18.06 -17.12 -26.98
C VAL A 18 -17.30 -16.15 -26.06
N LEU A 19 -17.00 -14.92 -26.51
CA LEU A 19 -16.37 -13.90 -25.69
C LEU A 19 -17.26 -13.46 -24.51
N PHE A 20 -18.58 -13.40 -24.70
CA PHE A 20 -19.54 -13.10 -23.62
C PHE A 20 -19.77 -14.27 -22.66
N GLN A 21 -19.43 -15.50 -23.06
CA GLN A 21 -19.49 -16.68 -22.19
C GLN A 21 -18.23 -16.87 -21.34
N LEU A 22 -17.15 -16.12 -21.62
CA LEU A 22 -15.99 -16.14 -20.75
C LEU A 22 -16.41 -15.61 -19.36
N PRO A 23 -16.16 -16.36 -18.28
CA PRO A 23 -16.48 -15.90 -16.94
C PRO A 23 -15.76 -14.57 -16.72
N THR A 24 -16.53 -13.52 -16.53
CA THR A 24 -16.00 -12.25 -16.06
C THR A 24 -15.43 -12.55 -14.68
N VAL A 25 -14.12 -12.61 -14.57
CA VAL A 25 -13.45 -12.63 -13.27
C VAL A 25 -13.74 -11.26 -12.67
N VAL A 26 -14.88 -11.17 -12.00
CA VAL A 26 -15.16 -10.08 -11.08
C VAL A 26 -14.14 -10.28 -9.97
N VAL A 27 -13.04 -9.54 -10.03
CA VAL A 27 -12.20 -9.33 -8.85
C VAL A 27 -13.12 -8.67 -7.84
N LYS A 28 -13.72 -9.46 -6.97
CA LYS A 28 -14.38 -8.94 -5.78
C LYS A 28 -13.26 -8.29 -4.98
N ASN A 29 -13.21 -6.96 -5.02
CA ASN A 29 -12.59 -6.18 -3.97
C ASN A 29 -13.43 -6.44 -2.70
N GLU A 30 -13.28 -7.61 -2.12
CA GLU A 30 -13.64 -7.78 -0.74
C GLU A 30 -12.66 -6.91 0.03
N THR A 31 -13.21 -5.91 0.67
CA THR A 31 -12.60 -5.08 1.71
C THR A 31 -12.33 -5.95 2.92
N ASP A 32 -11.62 -7.02 2.71
CA ASP A 32 -10.99 -7.78 3.76
C ASP A 32 -9.49 -7.48 3.68
N SER A 33 -8.95 -7.01 4.79
CA SER A 33 -7.60 -6.51 5.01
C SER A 33 -6.48 -7.57 4.83
N GLY A 34 -6.67 -8.47 3.89
CA GLY A 34 -5.71 -9.40 3.36
C GLY A 34 -5.37 -9.00 1.94
N ALA A 35 -4.51 -7.98 1.75
CA ALA A 35 -3.88 -7.78 0.46
C ALA A 35 -3.28 -9.13 0.05
N GLU A 36 -3.90 -9.80 -0.94
CA GLU A 36 -3.32 -10.97 -1.56
C GLU A 36 -1.93 -10.56 -2.03
N MET A 37 -0.94 -11.18 -1.44
CA MET A 37 0.45 -11.06 -1.82
C MET A 37 0.59 -11.57 -3.25
N HIS A 38 0.45 -10.68 -4.24
CA HIS A 38 0.93 -11.00 -5.57
C HIS A 38 2.39 -11.42 -5.42
N SER A 39 2.66 -12.66 -5.71
CA SER A 39 3.88 -13.42 -5.50
C SER A 39 5.14 -12.70 -6.04
N MET A 40 5.62 -11.68 -5.35
CA MET A 40 7.03 -11.54 -5.21
C MET A 40 7.46 -12.64 -4.24
N ASP A 41 8.50 -13.35 -4.58
CA ASP A 41 9.03 -14.49 -3.84
C ASP A 41 9.47 -14.02 -2.44
N VAL A 42 8.48 -13.95 -1.53
CA VAL A 42 8.70 -13.54 -0.14
C VAL A 42 9.39 -14.70 0.52
N SER A 43 10.61 -14.51 1.02
CA SER A 43 11.33 -15.57 1.72
C SER A 43 10.49 -16.05 2.93
N ASP A 44 10.56 -17.32 3.27
CA ASP A 44 9.82 -17.89 4.41
C ASP A 44 10.12 -17.14 5.71
N THR A 45 11.34 -16.64 5.87
CA THR A 45 11.76 -15.83 7.01
C THR A 45 11.01 -14.51 7.07
N ASP A 46 10.92 -13.79 5.94
CA ASP A 46 10.22 -12.51 5.87
C ASP A 46 8.71 -12.68 6.00
N ALA A 47 8.15 -13.74 5.42
CA ALA A 47 6.73 -14.08 5.60
C ALA A 47 6.37 -14.30 7.06
N THR A 48 7.22 -15.04 7.79
CA THR A 48 7.05 -15.26 9.23
C THR A 48 7.18 -13.95 10.02
N ALA A 49 8.14 -13.09 9.68
CA ALA A 49 8.32 -11.79 10.32
C ALA A 49 7.10 -10.89 10.10
N ILE A 50 6.60 -10.80 8.87
CA ILE A 50 5.39 -10.04 8.53
C ILE A 50 4.18 -10.54 9.33
N GLN A 51 4.00 -11.85 9.43
CA GLN A 51 2.88 -12.43 10.16
C GLN A 51 2.97 -12.15 11.67
N THR A 52 4.17 -12.24 12.23
CA THR A 52 4.41 -11.90 13.64
C THR A 52 4.10 -10.42 13.91
N LEU A 53 4.63 -9.50 13.09
CA LEU A 53 4.39 -8.07 13.23
C LEU A 53 2.90 -7.72 13.11
N ARG A 54 2.18 -8.34 12.17
CA ARG A 54 0.71 -8.19 12.05
C ARG A 54 0.00 -8.63 13.32
N SER A 55 0.39 -9.76 13.89
CA SER A 55 -0.23 -10.28 15.11
C SER A 55 -0.01 -9.36 16.30
N GLU A 56 1.19 -8.80 16.46
CA GLU A 56 1.51 -7.85 17.53
C GLU A 56 0.73 -6.53 17.38
N ILE A 57 0.62 -6.01 16.14
CA ILE A 57 -0.17 -4.81 15.85
C ILE A 57 -1.67 -5.05 16.15
N ASN A 58 -2.20 -6.21 15.78
CA ASN A 58 -3.61 -6.55 16.01
C ASN A 58 -3.93 -6.76 17.50
N ARG A 59 -2.98 -7.20 18.29
CA ARG A 59 -3.10 -7.29 19.75
C ARG A 59 -3.34 -5.94 20.41
N GLY A 60 -2.73 -4.87 19.88
CA GLY A 60 -2.99 -3.50 20.29
C GLY A 60 -2.46 -3.07 21.66
N GLU A 61 -1.86 -3.97 22.42
CA GLU A 61 -1.51 -3.79 23.84
C GLU A 61 -0.02 -3.44 24.09
N SER A 62 0.76 -3.23 23.01
CA SER A 62 2.20 -3.04 23.15
C SER A 62 2.58 -1.56 23.12
N GLU A 63 3.44 -1.14 24.06
CA GLU A 63 4.14 0.16 23.99
C GLU A 63 4.98 0.30 22.72
N ASN A 64 5.30 -0.81 22.06
CA ASN A 64 6.10 -0.88 20.83
C ASN A 64 5.28 -0.86 19.54
N LEU A 65 3.98 -0.55 19.58
CA LEU A 65 3.12 -0.55 18.39
C LEU A 65 3.68 0.30 17.24
N THR A 66 4.27 1.44 17.55
CA THR A 66 4.89 2.32 16.56
C THR A 66 6.09 1.65 15.87
N ASN A 67 6.94 0.96 16.64
CA ASN A 67 8.11 0.24 16.12
C ASN A 67 7.69 -0.97 15.27
N PHE A 68 6.65 -1.68 15.68
CA PHE A 68 6.10 -2.79 14.90
C PHE A 68 5.48 -2.29 13.60
N ALA A 69 4.77 -1.16 13.63
CA ALA A 69 4.18 -0.54 12.46
C ALA A 69 5.25 -0.05 11.48
N ASP A 70 6.33 0.58 11.96
CA ASP A 70 7.47 0.99 11.13
C ASP A 70 8.13 -0.22 10.46
N SER A 71 8.43 -1.26 11.25
CA SER A 71 9.05 -2.48 10.74
C SER A 71 8.17 -3.16 9.68
N LEU A 72 6.86 -3.28 9.93
CA LEU A 72 5.92 -3.87 8.97
C LEU A 72 5.79 -3.03 7.71
N ALA A 73 5.75 -1.70 7.84
CA ALA A 73 5.69 -0.80 6.69
C ALA A 73 6.93 -0.92 5.79
N ARG A 74 8.12 -1.12 6.37
CA ARG A 74 9.35 -1.37 5.60
C ARG A 74 9.31 -2.69 4.84
N TYR A 75 8.76 -3.76 5.43
CA TYR A 75 8.50 -5.00 4.71
C TYR A 75 7.52 -4.79 3.57
N TYR A 76 6.45 -4.03 3.80
CA TYR A 76 5.49 -3.72 2.74
C TYR A 76 6.12 -2.92 1.60
N LEU A 77 6.97 -1.93 1.89
CA LEU A 77 7.73 -1.22 0.88
C LEU A 77 8.67 -2.17 0.10
N LYS A 78 9.37 -3.06 0.81
CA LYS A 78 10.27 -4.04 0.19
C LYS A 78 9.55 -4.91 -0.85
N TYR A 79 8.34 -5.32 -0.54
CA TYR A 79 7.53 -6.22 -1.39
C TYR A 79 6.49 -5.49 -2.27
N GLY A 80 6.54 -4.16 -2.35
CA GLY A 80 5.69 -3.38 -3.26
C GLY A 80 4.25 -3.15 -2.77
N TYR A 81 3.93 -3.47 -1.50
CA TYR A 81 2.63 -3.19 -0.89
C TYR A 81 2.53 -1.74 -0.43
N LEU A 82 2.61 -0.81 -1.39
CA LEU A 82 2.79 0.61 -1.11
C LEU A 82 1.62 1.19 -0.31
N ASP A 83 0.39 0.85 -0.67
CA ASP A 83 -0.79 1.35 0.03
C ASP A 83 -0.87 0.84 1.48
N SER A 84 -0.53 -0.43 1.71
CA SER A 84 -0.47 -0.99 3.06
C SER A 84 0.61 -0.30 3.91
N ALA A 85 1.77 0.03 3.34
CA ALA A 85 2.81 0.78 4.01
C ALA A 85 2.34 2.20 4.38
N VAL A 86 1.68 2.90 3.43
CA VAL A 86 1.10 4.23 3.64
C VAL A 86 0.02 4.20 4.73
N GLN A 87 -0.85 3.20 4.74
CA GLN A 87 -1.89 3.05 5.77
C GLN A 87 -1.30 2.85 7.16
N LEU A 88 -0.24 2.05 7.30
CA LEU A 88 0.46 1.91 8.58
C LEU A 88 1.09 3.22 9.02
N GLY A 89 1.73 3.95 8.11
CA GLY A 89 2.28 5.27 8.37
C GLY A 89 1.21 6.24 8.88
N LYS A 90 0.09 6.35 8.20
CA LYS A 90 -1.05 7.19 8.60
C LYS A 90 -1.59 6.81 9.99
N ARG A 91 -1.72 5.53 10.28
CA ARG A 91 -2.38 5.04 11.49
C ARG A 91 -1.51 5.11 12.74
N TYR A 92 -0.22 4.84 12.62
CA TYR A 92 0.65 4.61 13.78
C TYR A 92 1.81 5.58 13.89
N LEU A 93 2.30 6.15 12.79
CA LEU A 93 3.50 6.97 12.79
C LEU A 93 3.22 8.48 12.84
N ILE A 94 2.08 8.95 12.30
CA ILE A 94 1.67 10.35 12.37
C ILE A 94 0.52 10.50 13.38
N LYS A 95 0.89 10.75 14.63
CA LYS A 95 -0.05 11.11 15.70
C LYS A 95 0.39 12.43 16.33
N GLU A 96 -0.48 13.06 17.13
CA GLU A 96 -0.11 14.28 17.86
C GLU A 96 1.04 14.06 18.85
N SER A 97 1.12 12.86 19.45
CA SER A 97 2.18 12.47 20.40
C SER A 97 3.33 11.69 19.75
N SER A 98 3.48 11.75 18.42
CA SER A 98 4.54 11.01 17.73
C SER A 98 5.91 11.55 18.08
N SER A 99 6.88 10.66 18.31
CA SER A 99 8.27 11.05 18.48
C SER A 99 8.87 11.59 17.19
N LEU A 100 9.94 12.37 17.31
CA LEU A 100 10.69 12.88 16.17
C LEU A 100 11.11 11.73 15.22
N GLU A 101 11.54 10.62 15.78
CA GLU A 101 11.93 9.42 15.02
C GLU A 101 10.76 8.81 14.25
N SER A 102 9.59 8.69 14.89
CA SER A 102 8.37 8.19 14.23
C SER A 102 7.97 9.05 13.05
N LEU A 103 8.08 10.38 13.18
CA LEU A 103 7.76 11.31 12.10
C LEU A 103 8.76 11.23 10.95
N LYS A 104 10.06 11.08 11.24
CA LYS A 104 11.10 10.84 10.23
C LYS A 104 10.84 9.55 9.48
N ASN A 105 10.49 8.48 10.18
CA ASN A 105 10.16 7.19 9.58
C ASN A 105 8.90 7.27 8.72
N ALA A 106 7.86 7.97 9.18
CA ALA A 106 6.66 8.23 8.39
C ALA A 106 6.99 8.97 7.07
N GLY A 107 7.75 10.05 7.17
CA GLY A 107 8.20 10.82 6.00
C GLY A 107 8.94 9.96 5.00
N PHE A 108 9.87 9.11 5.47
CA PHE A 108 10.58 8.15 4.62
C PHE A 108 9.63 7.16 3.93
N ILE A 109 8.68 6.58 4.67
CA ILE A 109 7.73 5.59 4.11
C ILE A 109 6.87 6.24 3.02
N PHE A 110 6.33 7.44 3.26
CA PHE A 110 5.50 8.13 2.29
C PHE A 110 6.29 8.56 1.06
N TYR A 111 7.53 9.03 1.24
CA TYR A 111 8.40 9.40 0.14
C TYR A 111 8.78 8.17 -0.70
N ALA A 112 9.18 7.07 -0.08
CA ALA A 112 9.49 5.83 -0.79
C ALA A 112 8.27 5.24 -1.54
N ALA A 113 7.06 5.44 -1.01
CA ALA A 113 5.84 5.08 -1.70
C ALA A 113 5.51 6.05 -2.85
N PHE A 114 5.82 7.35 -2.69
CA PHE A 114 5.69 8.35 -3.76
C PHE A 114 6.57 8.01 -4.96
N GLU A 115 7.85 7.69 -4.77
CA GLU A 115 8.78 7.33 -5.85
C GLU A 115 8.30 6.15 -6.71
N ARG A 116 7.39 5.33 -6.18
CA ARG A 116 6.83 4.16 -6.84
C ARG A 116 5.35 4.32 -7.19
N ALA A 117 4.81 5.53 -7.13
CA ALA A 117 3.43 5.80 -7.49
C ALA A 117 3.19 5.51 -8.97
N GLN A 118 2.06 4.88 -9.27
CA GLN A 118 1.71 4.52 -10.64
C GLN A 118 0.82 5.58 -11.31
N THR A 119 0.16 6.41 -10.51
CA THR A 119 -0.70 7.49 -10.99
C THR A 119 -0.30 8.84 -10.41
N THR A 120 -0.66 9.92 -11.10
CA THR A 120 -0.42 11.29 -10.61
C THR A 120 -1.17 11.58 -9.31
N GLU A 121 -2.35 11.00 -9.13
CA GLU A 121 -3.17 11.16 -7.92
C GLU A 121 -2.49 10.50 -6.72
N GLU A 122 -2.03 9.26 -6.86
CA GLU A 122 -1.26 8.57 -5.82
C GLU A 122 0.02 9.33 -5.47
N ALA A 123 0.74 9.83 -6.47
CA ALA A 123 1.95 10.61 -6.27
C ALA A 123 1.66 11.88 -5.46
N ALA A 124 0.59 12.61 -5.81
CA ALA A 124 0.19 13.83 -5.12
C ALA A 124 -0.21 13.58 -3.65
N ASP A 125 -0.98 12.51 -3.37
CA ASP A 125 -1.36 12.14 -2.01
C ASP A 125 -0.12 11.77 -1.18
N ARG A 126 0.73 10.88 -1.71
CA ARG A 126 1.90 10.37 -0.99
C ARG A 126 2.94 11.44 -0.70
N ILE A 127 3.21 12.34 -1.66
CA ILE A 127 4.16 13.45 -1.44
C ILE A 127 3.60 14.47 -0.42
N SER A 128 2.29 14.75 -0.46
CA SER A 128 1.65 15.60 0.55
C SER A 128 1.77 15.03 1.97
N LEU A 129 1.64 13.71 2.12
CA LEU A 129 1.85 13.04 3.40
C LEU A 129 3.31 13.13 3.88
N ALA A 130 4.27 12.94 2.97
CA ALA A 130 5.69 13.08 3.29
C ALA A 130 6.02 14.51 3.75
N GLN A 131 5.52 15.53 3.04
CA GLN A 131 5.68 16.93 3.42
C GLN A 131 5.13 17.20 4.81
N LYS A 132 3.90 16.79 5.12
CA LYS A 132 3.30 16.96 6.46
C LYS A 132 4.11 16.28 7.57
N ALA A 133 4.70 15.11 7.29
CA ALA A 133 5.54 14.43 8.26
C ALA A 133 6.83 15.22 8.53
N TYR A 134 7.51 15.69 7.48
CA TYR A 134 8.74 16.46 7.62
C TYR A 134 8.53 17.88 8.17
N GLU A 135 7.42 18.53 7.86
CA GLU A 135 7.04 19.81 8.48
C GLU A 135 6.94 19.66 10.00
N LYS A 136 6.27 18.61 10.50
CA LYS A 136 6.21 18.33 11.94
C LYS A 136 7.60 18.03 12.54
N VAL A 137 8.50 17.38 11.80
CA VAL A 137 9.89 17.15 12.23
C VAL A 137 10.60 18.49 12.43
N VAL A 138 10.48 19.40 11.47
CA VAL A 138 11.10 20.73 11.55
C VAL A 138 10.55 21.57 12.71
N ASP A 139 9.22 21.51 12.90
CA ASP A 139 8.57 22.24 14.00
C ASP A 139 9.05 21.75 15.37
N MET A 140 9.18 20.44 15.56
CA MET A 140 9.68 19.84 16.80
C MET A 140 11.15 20.17 17.04
N ASP A 141 12.00 20.10 16.02
CA ASP A 141 13.43 20.39 16.12
C ASP A 141 13.67 21.87 16.47
N ASN A 142 12.92 22.79 15.83
CA ASN A 142 12.97 24.22 16.14
C ASN A 142 12.52 24.52 17.58
N THR A 143 11.51 23.82 18.08
CA THR A 143 11.03 24.01 19.46
C THR A 143 12.09 23.59 20.47
N ASP A 144 12.84 22.52 20.21
CA ASP A 144 13.91 22.02 21.07
C ASP A 144 15.12 22.97 21.08
N LEU A 145 15.40 23.63 19.95
CA LEU A 145 16.45 24.68 19.85
C LEU A 145 16.11 25.93 20.62
N LEU A 146 14.84 26.33 20.73
CA LEU A 146 14.39 27.51 21.45
C LEU A 146 14.25 27.27 22.97
N ALA A 147 14.22 26.02 23.40
CA ALA A 147 14.10 25.62 24.81
C ALA A 147 15.46 25.50 25.53
N LYS A 148 16.57 25.67 24.81
CA LYS A 148 17.96 25.68 25.32
C LYS A 148 18.47 27.11 25.50
#